data_cac7c7d494d64b0663067d9630cea7da
#
_entry.id   cac7c7d494d64b0663067d9630cea7da
#
_cell.length_a   1.000
_cell.length_b   1.000
_cell.length_c   1.000
_cell.angle_alpha   90.00
_cell.angle_beta   90.00
_cell.angle_gamma   90.00
#
_symmetry.space_group_name_H-M   'P 1'
#
loop_
_entity.id
_entity.type
_entity.pdbx_description
1 polymer ?
#
loop_
_entity_poly.entity_id
_entity_poly.type
_entity_poly.pdbx_seq_one_letter_code
_entity_poly.pdbx_strand_id
1 'polypeptide(L)'
;RHKAATPFAPGKEGAVRCGFFERGTHRIVAVPECPVEAPGARQILNGIAREAERLHIPAFNEDKHLGLLRYAVVRCGWRTDQIMVTLVTAQRDLPHEQDFFEAVAVLDPRIVTVAQNINGRPGNAILGEETRIVYGAECMRDQLLGCEFDISPTAFYQTNPQQTELLYQLAIDGMDLQQGDVLMDAYCGSGTIGLCAAKAAQDKGVGIMLLGVERNHAGIADARRNAELNGLTRSAWFMADDATDYILDAADNNERVDVLSIDPPRAGSTPEFLEAACALKPRRITYISCNPVTQERDLHQLLDGGYRLLKITPVDMFPHTDHTETVAVLERR
;
A
#
# COMPACT_ATOMS: atom_id res chain seq x y z
N ARG A 1 1.49 13.57 2.94
CA ARG A 1 1.27 12.11 3.13
C ARG A 1 -0.20 11.88 3.44
N HIS A 2 -0.85 11.04 2.68
CA HIS A 2 -2.28 10.73 2.81
C HIS A 2 -2.56 9.50 3.69
N LYS A 3 -1.53 8.94 4.31
CA LYS A 3 -1.62 7.92 5.36
C LYS A 3 -0.76 8.35 6.53
N ALA A 4 -1.38 8.52 7.70
CA ALA A 4 -0.73 8.79 8.96
C ALA A 4 -0.96 7.61 9.91
N ALA A 5 0.11 6.98 10.40
CA ALA A 5 0.04 5.93 11.40
C ALA A 5 0.72 6.45 12.67
N THR A 6 -0.02 6.49 13.77
CA THR A 6 0.43 7.15 14.99
C THR A 6 0.21 6.26 16.21
N PRO A 7 1.25 6.05 17.06
CA PRO A 7 1.11 5.34 18.32
C PRO A 7 0.42 6.18 19.40
N PHE A 8 -0.19 5.47 20.34
CA PHE A 8 -0.69 6.01 21.60
C PHE A 8 0.11 5.43 22.76
N ALA A 9 0.29 6.22 23.80
CA ALA A 9 0.95 5.78 25.03
C ALA A 9 0.28 6.42 26.25
N PRO A 10 0.33 5.75 27.43
CA PRO A 10 -0.20 6.31 28.66
C PRO A 10 0.60 7.57 29.10
N GLY A 11 -0.15 8.61 29.45
CA GLY A 11 0.36 9.81 30.10
C GLY A 11 0.21 9.77 31.62
N LYS A 12 0.38 10.92 32.25
CA LYS A 12 0.12 11.06 33.70
C LYS A 12 -1.41 11.11 33.94
N GLU A 13 -1.85 10.61 35.10
CA GLU A 13 -3.22 10.73 35.58
C GLU A 13 -4.30 10.22 34.60
N GLY A 14 -3.98 9.17 33.83
CA GLY A 14 -4.90 8.57 32.86
C GLY A 14 -4.94 9.25 31.49
N ALA A 15 -4.13 10.28 31.26
CA ALA A 15 -4.03 10.94 29.96
C ALA A 15 -3.57 9.97 28.86
N VAL A 16 -4.05 10.19 27.65
CA VAL A 16 -3.66 9.44 26.44
C VAL A 16 -2.78 10.34 25.57
N ARG A 17 -1.52 9.95 25.37
CA ARG A 17 -0.58 10.66 24.53
C ARG A 17 -0.59 10.11 23.11
N CYS A 18 -0.55 11.01 22.14
CA CYS A 18 -0.51 10.72 20.71
C CYS A 18 0.65 11.48 20.06
N GLY A 19 1.42 10.85 19.19
CA GLY A 19 2.56 11.49 18.52
C GLY A 19 3.48 10.48 17.87
N PHE A 20 4.78 10.75 17.86
CA PHE A 20 5.80 9.83 17.35
C PHE A 20 6.69 9.33 18.47
N PHE A 21 7.19 8.10 18.35
CA PHE A 21 8.20 7.61 19.27
C PHE A 21 9.51 8.37 19.09
N GLU A 22 10.10 8.80 20.19
CA GLU A 22 11.48 9.22 20.20
C GLU A 22 12.39 8.06 19.79
N ARG A 23 13.40 8.36 18.98
CA ARG A 23 14.26 7.34 18.38
C ARG A 23 14.84 6.38 19.43
N GLY A 24 14.64 5.08 19.23
CA GLY A 24 15.11 4.02 20.11
C GLY A 24 14.34 3.86 21.42
N THR A 25 13.16 4.48 21.54
CA THR A 25 12.30 4.39 22.74
C THR A 25 10.84 4.26 22.36
N HIS A 26 9.96 3.93 23.35
CA HIS A 26 8.50 4.04 23.21
C HIS A 26 7.94 5.31 23.87
N ARG A 27 8.78 6.30 24.10
CA ARG A 27 8.34 7.59 24.64
C ARG A 27 7.73 8.44 23.52
N ILE A 28 6.48 8.88 23.71
CA ILE A 28 5.79 9.74 22.76
C ILE A 28 6.31 11.18 22.84
N VAL A 29 6.72 11.70 21.69
CA VAL A 29 6.84 13.13 21.41
C VAL A 29 5.52 13.59 20.84
N ALA A 30 4.81 14.43 21.60
CA ALA A 30 3.52 14.96 21.15
C ALA A 30 3.69 15.86 19.94
N VAL A 31 2.83 15.67 18.93
CA VAL A 31 2.85 16.44 17.68
C VAL A 31 1.46 17.04 17.49
N PRO A 32 1.26 18.31 17.86
CA PRO A 32 -0.05 18.98 17.71
C PRO A 32 -0.40 19.22 16.24
N GLU A 33 0.59 19.50 15.41
CA GLU A 33 0.48 19.75 13.96
C GLU A 33 1.61 19.05 13.21
N CYS A 34 1.34 18.54 12.03
CA CYS A 34 2.34 17.88 11.19
C CYS A 34 2.20 18.37 9.73
N PRO A 35 3.16 19.14 9.20
CA PRO A 35 3.05 19.76 7.87
C PRO A 35 3.16 18.74 6.72
N VAL A 36 3.60 17.52 6.99
CA VAL A 36 3.73 16.46 5.97
C VAL A 36 2.50 15.53 5.90
N GLU A 37 1.56 15.65 6.83
CA GLU A 37 0.31 14.89 6.82
C GLU A 37 -0.78 15.60 6.03
N ALA A 38 -1.73 14.84 5.50
CA ALA A 38 -2.89 15.41 4.83
C ALA A 38 -3.72 16.28 5.80
N PRO A 39 -4.38 17.34 5.31
CA PRO A 39 -5.20 18.22 6.15
C PRO A 39 -6.28 17.43 6.90
N GLY A 40 -6.38 17.66 8.22
CA GLY A 40 -7.33 17.00 9.10
C GLY A 40 -6.80 15.71 9.76
N ALA A 41 -5.81 15.03 9.19
CA ALA A 41 -5.34 13.76 9.72
C ALA A 41 -4.83 13.88 11.17
N ARG A 42 -4.01 14.89 11.47
CA ARG A 42 -3.47 15.11 12.82
C ARG A 42 -4.55 15.52 13.82
N GLN A 43 -5.54 16.31 13.40
CA GLN A 43 -6.68 16.70 14.23
C GLN A 43 -7.53 15.48 14.63
N ILE A 44 -7.74 14.55 13.69
CA ILE A 44 -8.43 13.28 13.95
C ILE A 44 -7.64 12.44 14.96
N LEU A 45 -6.33 12.25 14.74
CA LEU A 45 -5.46 11.48 15.64
C LEU A 45 -5.45 12.04 17.06
N ASN A 46 -5.33 13.37 17.20
CA ASN A 46 -5.42 14.04 18.50
C ASN A 46 -6.84 13.97 19.09
N GLY A 47 -7.88 13.95 18.24
CA GLY A 47 -9.26 13.73 18.63
C GLY A 47 -9.46 12.34 19.23
N ILE A 48 -8.95 11.30 18.59
CA ILE A 48 -9.00 9.93 19.09
C ILE A 48 -8.38 9.83 20.50
N ALA A 49 -7.23 10.48 20.72
CA ALA A 49 -6.59 10.50 22.03
C ALA A 49 -7.53 11.12 23.12
N ARG A 50 -8.18 12.26 22.81
CA ARG A 50 -9.12 12.92 23.72
C ARG A 50 -10.34 12.06 24.02
N GLU A 51 -10.92 11.40 23.00
CA GLU A 51 -12.07 10.53 23.19
C GLU A 51 -11.72 9.27 23.98
N ALA A 52 -10.54 8.70 23.76
CA ALA A 52 -10.04 7.57 24.55
C ALA A 52 -9.86 7.96 26.03
N GLU A 53 -9.30 9.16 26.29
CA GLU A 53 -9.18 9.69 27.65
C GLU A 53 -10.54 9.92 28.30
N ARG A 54 -11.49 10.57 27.60
CA ARG A 54 -12.86 10.84 28.07
C ARG A 54 -13.63 9.56 28.43
N LEU A 55 -13.45 8.50 27.63
CA LEU A 55 -14.14 7.21 27.82
C LEU A 55 -13.32 6.20 28.63
N HIS A 56 -12.21 6.64 29.24
CA HIS A 56 -11.33 5.79 30.05
C HIS A 56 -10.81 4.55 29.33
N ILE A 57 -10.55 4.65 28.01
CA ILE A 57 -9.89 3.60 27.22
C ILE A 57 -8.38 3.75 27.41
N PRO A 58 -7.71 2.81 28.08
CA PRO A 58 -6.29 2.97 28.38
C PRO A 58 -5.44 2.83 27.11
N ALA A 59 -4.52 3.76 26.90
CA ALA A 59 -3.50 3.60 25.87
C ALA A 59 -2.57 2.42 26.20
N PHE A 60 -2.06 1.75 25.17
CA PHE A 60 -1.18 0.62 25.32
C PHE A 60 0.24 1.07 25.69
N ASN A 61 0.84 0.40 26.65
CA ASN A 61 2.22 0.58 27.05
C ASN A 61 3.07 -0.54 26.41
N GLU A 62 3.85 -0.20 25.39
CA GLU A 62 4.66 -1.18 24.64
C GLU A 62 5.73 -1.87 25.50
N ASP A 63 6.25 -1.20 26.55
CA ASP A 63 7.29 -1.77 27.42
C ASP A 63 6.69 -2.76 28.47
N LYS A 64 5.44 -2.50 28.89
CA LYS A 64 4.77 -3.31 29.92
C LYS A 64 3.75 -4.30 29.33
N HIS A 65 3.42 -4.18 28.05
CA HIS A 65 2.36 -4.94 27.36
C HIS A 65 1.00 -4.82 28.05
N LEU A 66 0.65 -3.62 28.49
CA LEU A 66 -0.60 -3.32 29.19
C LEU A 66 -1.33 -2.16 28.55
N GLY A 67 -2.66 -2.23 28.52
CA GLY A 67 -3.54 -1.24 27.91
C GLY A 67 -4.22 -1.77 26.66
N LEU A 68 -4.96 -0.93 25.97
CA LEU A 68 -5.83 -1.33 24.86
C LEU A 68 -5.53 -0.61 23.55
N LEU A 69 -5.55 0.72 23.51
CA LEU A 69 -5.36 1.49 22.29
C LEU A 69 -3.88 1.63 21.96
N ARG A 70 -3.40 1.00 20.86
CA ARG A 70 -2.00 0.98 20.44
C ARG A 70 -1.67 2.03 19.39
N TYR A 71 -2.40 2.00 18.27
CA TYR A 71 -2.19 2.89 17.13
C TYR A 71 -3.52 3.34 16.56
N ALA A 72 -3.48 4.42 15.79
CA ALA A 72 -4.48 4.69 14.78
C ALA A 72 -3.80 4.96 13.44
N VAL A 73 -4.45 4.47 12.38
CA VAL A 73 -4.07 4.74 11.01
C VAL A 73 -5.18 5.58 10.39
N VAL A 74 -4.87 6.80 9.98
CA VAL A 74 -5.78 7.68 9.26
C VAL A 74 -5.35 7.73 7.80
N ARG A 75 -6.25 7.36 6.89
CA ARG A 75 -6.09 7.52 5.45
C ARG A 75 -7.02 8.60 4.95
N CYS A 76 -6.49 9.56 4.18
CA CYS A 76 -7.25 10.61 3.54
C CYS A 76 -7.21 10.39 2.03
N GLY A 77 -8.36 10.41 1.36
CA GLY A 77 -8.44 10.34 -0.09
C GLY A 77 -7.71 11.52 -0.75
N TRP A 78 -7.10 11.26 -1.89
CA TRP A 78 -6.41 12.26 -2.68
C TRP A 78 -7.37 13.01 -3.62
N ARG A 79 -8.19 12.27 -4.31
CA ARG A 79 -9.16 12.78 -5.29
C ARG A 79 -10.60 12.75 -4.76
N THR A 80 -10.80 12.22 -3.57
CA THR A 80 -12.08 12.17 -2.89
C THR A 80 -11.97 12.82 -1.52
N ASP A 81 -13.09 13.27 -0.97
CA ASP A 81 -13.13 13.80 0.39
C ASP A 81 -13.42 12.69 1.42
N GLN A 82 -12.96 11.46 1.14
CA GLN A 82 -13.19 10.34 2.06
C GLN A 82 -12.01 10.14 3.00
N ILE A 83 -12.33 9.82 4.25
CA ILE A 83 -11.35 9.46 5.27
C ILE A 83 -11.71 8.10 5.85
N MET A 84 -10.69 7.26 6.04
CA MET A 84 -10.79 6.01 6.77
C MET A 84 -9.89 6.04 8.00
N VAL A 85 -10.44 5.63 9.13
CA VAL A 85 -9.74 5.49 10.39
C VAL A 85 -9.67 4.01 10.77
N THR A 86 -8.46 3.50 10.98
CA THR A 86 -8.26 2.16 11.54
C THR A 86 -7.67 2.29 12.93
N LEU A 87 -8.45 1.91 13.94
CA LEU A 87 -8.03 1.87 15.36
C LEU A 87 -7.34 0.53 15.60
N VAL A 88 -6.11 0.54 16.08
CA VAL A 88 -5.38 -0.67 16.42
C VAL A 88 -5.44 -0.87 17.93
N THR A 89 -6.02 -1.97 18.34
CA THR A 89 -6.22 -2.30 19.76
C THR A 89 -5.55 -3.62 20.12
N ALA A 90 -5.07 -3.74 21.36
CA ALA A 90 -4.44 -4.98 21.83
C ALA A 90 -5.44 -6.14 21.98
N GLN A 91 -6.71 -5.82 22.17
CA GLN A 91 -7.80 -6.77 22.38
C GLN A 91 -9.03 -6.33 21.57
N ARG A 92 -9.94 -7.28 21.32
CA ARG A 92 -11.17 -7.02 20.58
C ARG A 92 -12.14 -6.16 21.36
N ASP A 93 -12.36 -6.51 22.62
CA ASP A 93 -13.36 -5.85 23.48
C ASP A 93 -12.76 -4.61 24.13
N LEU A 94 -13.47 -3.50 24.05
CA LEU A 94 -13.10 -2.22 24.66
C LEU A 94 -14.19 -1.77 25.66
N PRO A 95 -13.82 -1.11 26.75
CA PRO A 95 -14.82 -0.42 27.56
C PRO A 95 -15.47 0.68 26.72
N HIS A 96 -16.80 0.84 26.82
CA HIS A 96 -17.55 1.86 26.07
C HIS A 96 -17.29 1.85 24.57
N GLU A 97 -17.08 0.66 23.95
CA GLU A 97 -16.62 0.54 22.56
C GLU A 97 -17.53 1.24 21.56
N GLN A 98 -18.85 1.11 21.73
CA GLN A 98 -19.80 1.75 20.81
C GLN A 98 -19.70 3.27 20.87
N ASP A 99 -19.72 3.85 22.09
CA ASP A 99 -19.58 5.29 22.30
C ASP A 99 -18.25 5.81 21.73
N PHE A 100 -17.19 5.01 21.83
CA PHE A 100 -15.88 5.37 21.31
C PHE A 100 -15.85 5.36 19.78
N PHE A 101 -16.38 4.33 19.15
CA PHE A 101 -16.39 4.25 17.69
C PHE A 101 -17.29 5.35 17.08
N GLU A 102 -18.45 5.62 17.68
CA GLU A 102 -19.33 6.71 17.27
C GLU A 102 -18.66 8.09 17.45
N ALA A 103 -17.98 8.30 18.58
CA ALA A 103 -17.23 9.53 18.82
C ALA A 103 -16.10 9.73 17.80
N VAL A 104 -15.38 8.67 17.45
CA VAL A 104 -14.34 8.74 16.41
C VAL A 104 -14.95 9.05 15.03
N ALA A 105 -16.09 8.44 14.69
CA ALA A 105 -16.74 8.63 13.40
C ALA A 105 -17.18 10.08 13.15
N VAL A 106 -17.48 10.84 14.21
CA VAL A 106 -17.93 12.24 14.10
C VAL A 106 -16.82 13.27 14.25
N LEU A 107 -15.56 12.85 14.44
CA LEU A 107 -14.41 13.77 14.55
C LEU A 107 -14.19 14.61 13.27
N ASP A 108 -14.57 14.07 12.13
CA ASP A 108 -14.53 14.77 10.85
C ASP A 108 -15.66 14.23 9.94
N PRO A 109 -16.47 15.10 9.31
CA PRO A 109 -17.60 14.66 8.48
C PRO A 109 -17.19 13.84 7.24
N ARG A 110 -15.92 13.84 6.87
CA ARG A 110 -15.36 13.05 5.77
C ARG A 110 -15.07 11.59 6.15
N ILE A 111 -15.17 11.23 7.44
CA ILE A 111 -14.93 9.84 7.87
C ILE A 111 -16.07 8.97 7.36
N VAL A 112 -15.77 8.13 6.39
CA VAL A 112 -16.71 7.17 5.79
C VAL A 112 -16.59 5.78 6.39
N THR A 113 -15.43 5.46 7.00
CA THR A 113 -15.12 4.14 7.55
C THR A 113 -14.36 4.29 8.86
N VAL A 114 -14.81 3.59 9.90
CA VAL A 114 -13.99 3.29 11.08
C VAL A 114 -13.84 1.77 11.18
N ALA A 115 -12.61 1.31 11.23
CA ALA A 115 -12.26 -0.10 11.42
C ALA A 115 -11.53 -0.29 12.75
N GLN A 116 -11.71 -1.44 13.37
CA GLN A 116 -10.88 -1.91 14.46
C GLN A 116 -10.00 -3.04 13.96
N ASN A 117 -8.69 -2.90 14.13
CA ASN A 117 -7.71 -3.96 13.89
C ASN A 117 -7.17 -4.45 15.25
N ILE A 118 -7.16 -5.76 15.45
CA ILE A 118 -6.74 -6.37 16.70
C ILE A 118 -5.29 -6.82 16.59
N ASN A 119 -4.40 -6.19 17.36
CA ASN A 119 -2.99 -6.53 17.42
C ASN A 119 -2.46 -6.51 18.87
N GLY A 120 -2.55 -7.65 19.54
CA GLY A 120 -1.96 -7.88 20.87
C GLY A 120 -0.54 -8.42 20.85
N ARG A 121 0.05 -8.65 19.66
CA ARG A 121 1.38 -9.26 19.53
C ARG A 121 2.49 -8.27 19.87
N PRO A 122 3.57 -8.71 20.54
CA PRO A 122 4.77 -7.88 20.67
C PRO A 122 5.45 -7.69 19.30
N GLY A 123 6.14 -6.57 19.14
CA GLY A 123 6.91 -6.26 17.92
C GLY A 123 6.44 -5.03 17.17
N ASN A 124 7.10 -4.73 16.05
CA ASN A 124 6.96 -3.47 15.32
C ASN A 124 5.82 -3.47 14.29
N ALA A 125 5.12 -4.59 14.09
CA ALA A 125 3.98 -4.64 13.19
C ALA A 125 2.82 -3.82 13.77
N ILE A 126 2.36 -2.82 13.01
CA ILE A 126 1.24 -1.95 13.44
C ILE A 126 -0.07 -2.75 13.38
N LEU A 127 -0.34 -3.41 12.24
CA LEU A 127 -1.58 -4.15 12.03
C LEU A 127 -1.44 -5.61 12.40
N GLY A 128 -2.48 -6.16 13.04
CA GLY A 128 -2.68 -7.59 13.27
C GLY A 128 -3.48 -8.23 12.14
N GLU A 129 -3.84 -9.49 12.33
CA GLU A 129 -4.52 -10.30 11.31
C GLU A 129 -6.03 -10.06 11.27
N GLU A 130 -6.65 -9.77 12.42
CA GLU A 130 -8.09 -9.58 12.52
C GLU A 130 -8.46 -8.11 12.37
N THR A 131 -9.41 -7.83 11.47
CA THR A 131 -9.96 -6.48 11.28
C THR A 131 -11.46 -6.56 11.12
N ARG A 132 -12.20 -5.67 11.79
CA ARG A 132 -13.65 -5.52 11.65
C ARG A 132 -14.02 -4.08 11.36
N ILE A 133 -15.03 -3.88 10.55
CA ILE A 133 -15.65 -2.57 10.38
C ILE A 133 -16.57 -2.31 11.58
N VAL A 134 -16.39 -1.16 12.21
CA VAL A 134 -17.17 -0.76 13.38
C VAL A 134 -18.09 0.43 13.11
N TYR A 135 -17.86 1.14 11.98
CA TYR A 135 -18.73 2.20 11.50
C TYR A 135 -18.56 2.38 9.99
N GLY A 136 -19.66 2.62 9.28
CA GLY A 136 -19.70 3.09 7.90
C GLY A 136 -19.41 2.02 6.86
N ALA A 137 -18.73 2.40 5.77
CA ALA A 137 -18.44 1.56 4.63
C ALA A 137 -17.30 0.57 4.90
N GLU A 138 -17.27 -0.54 4.14
CA GLU A 138 -16.19 -1.53 4.24
C GLU A 138 -14.84 -1.01 3.73
N CYS A 139 -14.88 -0.09 2.77
CA CYS A 139 -13.72 0.50 2.12
C CYS A 139 -13.89 2.01 2.00
N MET A 140 -12.76 2.70 1.90
CA MET A 140 -12.70 4.08 1.46
C MET A 140 -12.39 4.09 -0.04
N ARG A 141 -12.99 5.01 -0.80
CA ARG A 141 -12.70 5.18 -2.23
C ARG A 141 -11.71 6.31 -2.47
N ASP A 142 -10.79 6.08 -3.43
CA ASP A 142 -9.91 7.12 -3.95
C ASP A 142 -9.69 6.92 -5.46
N GLN A 143 -9.02 7.86 -6.11
CA GLN A 143 -8.70 7.81 -7.54
C GLN A 143 -7.20 8.01 -7.77
N LEU A 144 -6.66 7.27 -8.73
CA LEU A 144 -5.26 7.37 -9.15
C LEU A 144 -5.17 7.13 -10.67
N LEU A 145 -4.59 8.07 -11.42
CA LEU A 145 -4.43 8.01 -12.87
C LEU A 145 -5.72 7.62 -13.63
N GLY A 146 -6.86 8.15 -13.21
CA GLY A 146 -8.15 7.89 -13.83
C GLY A 146 -8.81 6.56 -13.45
N CYS A 147 -8.18 5.74 -12.61
CA CYS A 147 -8.79 4.56 -12.01
C CYS A 147 -9.38 4.89 -10.64
N GLU A 148 -10.51 4.27 -10.32
CA GLU A 148 -11.09 4.25 -8.97
C GLU A 148 -10.59 3.04 -8.19
N PHE A 149 -10.33 3.24 -6.90
CA PHE A 149 -9.87 2.18 -6.00
C PHE A 149 -10.69 2.17 -4.72
N ASP A 150 -11.27 1.02 -4.40
CA ASP A 150 -11.79 0.71 -3.07
C ASP A 150 -10.63 0.17 -2.23
N ILE A 151 -10.31 0.91 -1.17
CA ILE A 151 -9.15 0.67 -0.31
C ILE A 151 -9.66 0.10 1.00
N SER A 152 -9.35 -1.15 1.29
CA SER A 152 -9.68 -1.78 2.57
C SER A 152 -8.75 -1.31 3.70
N PRO A 153 -9.14 -1.47 4.98
CA PRO A 153 -8.33 -0.98 6.12
C PRO A 153 -6.91 -1.52 6.16
N THR A 154 -6.69 -2.75 5.69
CA THR A 154 -5.39 -3.42 5.68
C THR A 154 -4.66 -3.34 4.34
N ALA A 155 -5.30 -2.82 3.28
CA ALA A 155 -4.70 -2.73 1.95
C ALA A 155 -3.40 -1.91 1.97
N PHE A 156 -2.43 -2.36 1.16
CA PHE A 156 -1.33 -1.49 0.78
C PHE A 156 -1.84 -0.48 -0.25
N TYR A 157 -1.60 0.78 0.00
CA TYR A 157 -1.85 1.89 -0.92
C TYR A 157 -0.83 2.97 -0.63
N GLN A 158 -0.22 3.52 -1.67
CA GLN A 158 0.88 4.48 -1.54
C GLN A 158 0.49 5.72 -0.73
N THR A 159 1.43 6.23 0.06
CA THR A 159 1.15 7.30 1.05
C THR A 159 1.26 8.71 0.50
N ASN A 160 1.88 8.87 -0.67
CA ASN A 160 2.06 10.15 -1.36
C ASN A 160 1.46 10.04 -2.78
N PRO A 161 0.14 10.24 -2.94
CA PRO A 161 -0.54 9.98 -4.21
C PRO A 161 -0.05 10.88 -5.35
N GLN A 162 0.39 12.12 -5.08
CA GLN A 162 0.95 13.00 -6.11
C GLN A 162 2.22 12.39 -6.73
N GLN A 163 3.14 11.91 -5.90
CA GLN A 163 4.35 11.25 -6.38
C GLN A 163 4.07 9.85 -6.91
N THR A 164 3.02 9.19 -6.41
CA THR A 164 2.58 7.89 -6.93
C THR A 164 2.08 8.00 -8.36
N GLU A 165 1.29 9.03 -8.68
CA GLU A 165 0.86 9.27 -10.07
C GLU A 165 2.08 9.45 -11.00
N LEU A 166 3.09 10.20 -10.56
CA LEU A 166 4.33 10.35 -11.31
C LEU A 166 5.10 9.03 -11.45
N LEU A 167 5.27 8.30 -10.35
CA LEU A 167 5.97 7.02 -10.30
C LEU A 167 5.33 6.00 -11.26
N TYR A 168 4.00 5.86 -11.17
CA TYR A 168 3.26 4.93 -12.01
C TYR A 168 3.21 5.37 -13.46
N GLN A 169 3.09 6.68 -13.75
CA GLN A 169 3.14 7.17 -15.12
C GLN A 169 4.49 6.86 -15.78
N LEU A 170 5.62 7.03 -15.05
CA LEU A 170 6.95 6.68 -15.55
C LEU A 170 7.07 5.17 -15.88
N ALA A 171 6.50 4.31 -15.03
CA ALA A 171 6.49 2.88 -15.27
C ALA A 171 5.59 2.52 -16.46
N ILE A 172 4.38 3.06 -16.53
CA ILE A 172 3.40 2.82 -17.61
C ILE A 172 3.94 3.29 -18.96
N ASP A 173 4.56 4.46 -19.02
CA ASP A 173 5.20 4.96 -20.24
C ASP A 173 6.36 4.03 -20.68
N GLY A 174 7.10 3.49 -19.71
CA GLY A 174 8.19 2.53 -19.96
C GLY A 174 7.71 1.17 -20.47
N MET A 175 6.49 0.76 -20.15
CA MET A 175 5.91 -0.51 -20.63
C MET A 175 5.71 -0.52 -22.15
N ASP A 176 5.46 0.63 -22.76
CA ASP A 176 5.21 0.77 -24.21
C ASP A 176 4.19 -0.25 -24.71
N LEU A 177 3.00 -0.29 -24.04
CA LEU A 177 1.96 -1.28 -24.25
C LEU A 177 1.40 -1.24 -25.68
N GLN A 178 1.27 -2.42 -26.27
CA GLN A 178 0.80 -2.62 -27.66
C GLN A 178 -0.48 -3.46 -27.67
N GLN A 179 -1.20 -3.38 -28.79
CA GLN A 179 -2.42 -4.16 -28.98
C GLN A 179 -2.16 -5.66 -28.85
N GLY A 180 -2.90 -6.29 -27.93
CA GLY A 180 -2.83 -7.72 -27.69
C GLY A 180 -1.71 -8.15 -26.75
N ASP A 181 -0.98 -7.23 -26.11
CA ASP A 181 0.03 -7.56 -25.11
C ASP A 181 -0.57 -8.28 -23.89
N VAL A 182 0.22 -9.17 -23.33
CA VAL A 182 0.01 -9.74 -21.98
C VAL A 182 0.96 -9.02 -21.02
N LEU A 183 0.39 -8.19 -20.15
CA LEU A 183 1.10 -7.53 -19.05
C LEU A 183 1.01 -8.41 -17.81
N MET A 184 2.15 -8.87 -17.30
CA MET A 184 2.24 -9.47 -15.96
C MET A 184 2.68 -8.39 -14.95
N ASP A 185 1.86 -8.17 -13.92
CA ASP A 185 2.14 -7.28 -12.78
C ASP A 185 2.46 -8.15 -11.56
N ALA A 186 3.75 -8.42 -11.37
CA ALA A 186 4.24 -9.22 -10.27
C ALA A 186 4.38 -8.36 -9.00
N TYR A 187 4.00 -8.92 -7.85
CA TYR A 187 3.84 -8.21 -6.57
C TYR A 187 2.75 -7.14 -6.63
N CYS A 188 1.62 -7.45 -7.30
CA CYS A 188 0.63 -6.45 -7.69
C CYS A 188 -0.16 -5.81 -6.53
N GLY A 189 -0.11 -6.35 -5.31
CA GLY A 189 -0.88 -5.87 -4.16
C GLY A 189 -2.37 -5.82 -4.46
N SER A 190 -2.99 -4.64 -4.36
CA SER A 190 -4.39 -4.39 -4.74
C SER A 190 -4.59 -4.05 -6.23
N GLY A 191 -3.59 -4.36 -7.07
CA GLY A 191 -3.65 -4.20 -8.53
C GLY A 191 -3.43 -2.79 -9.03
N THR A 192 -2.89 -1.88 -8.23
CA THR A 192 -2.86 -0.45 -8.55
C THR A 192 -2.07 -0.11 -9.80
N ILE A 193 -0.87 -0.71 -10.00
CA ILE A 193 -0.02 -0.44 -11.16
C ILE A 193 -0.65 -1.05 -12.42
N GLY A 194 -0.96 -2.33 -12.37
CA GLY A 194 -1.50 -3.07 -13.52
C GLY A 194 -2.85 -2.50 -14.00
N LEU A 195 -3.76 -2.16 -13.08
CA LEU A 195 -5.06 -1.57 -13.43
C LEU A 195 -4.91 -0.17 -14.04
N CYS A 196 -4.03 0.68 -13.48
CA CYS A 196 -3.73 1.99 -14.10
C CYS A 196 -3.12 1.82 -15.50
N ALA A 197 -2.23 0.83 -15.70
CA ALA A 197 -1.65 0.54 -17.00
C ALA A 197 -2.70 0.04 -18.00
N ALA A 198 -3.57 -0.89 -17.59
CA ALA A 198 -4.64 -1.41 -18.43
C ALA A 198 -5.65 -0.32 -18.82
N LYS A 199 -6.02 0.55 -17.87
CA LYS A 199 -6.89 1.70 -18.10
C LYS A 199 -6.25 2.71 -19.08
N ALA A 200 -4.99 3.06 -18.85
CA ALA A 200 -4.25 3.96 -19.74
C ALA A 200 -4.13 3.41 -21.18
N ALA A 201 -3.95 2.09 -21.34
CA ALA A 201 -3.96 1.44 -22.64
C ALA A 201 -5.37 1.50 -23.28
N GLN A 202 -6.41 1.15 -22.53
CA GLN A 202 -7.81 1.20 -22.99
C GLN A 202 -8.20 2.61 -23.46
N ASP A 203 -7.82 3.66 -22.74
CA ASP A 203 -8.12 5.04 -23.10
C ASP A 203 -7.44 5.49 -24.40
N LYS A 204 -6.33 4.82 -24.77
CA LYS A 204 -5.64 4.97 -26.07
C LYS A 204 -6.19 4.03 -27.16
N GLY A 205 -7.21 3.25 -26.87
CA GLY A 205 -7.76 2.26 -27.80
C GLY A 205 -6.90 1.00 -27.94
N VAL A 206 -5.97 0.75 -27.02
CA VAL A 206 -5.09 -0.42 -26.99
C VAL A 206 -5.64 -1.46 -26.03
N GLY A 207 -6.06 -2.62 -26.56
CA GLY A 207 -6.53 -3.75 -25.77
C GLY A 207 -5.38 -4.62 -25.31
N ILE A 208 -5.25 -4.84 -24.02
CA ILE A 208 -4.25 -5.73 -23.40
C ILE A 208 -4.90 -6.73 -22.46
N MET A 209 -4.16 -7.77 -22.09
CA MET A 209 -4.51 -8.68 -21.00
C MET A 209 -3.60 -8.37 -19.80
N LEU A 210 -4.18 -8.18 -18.62
CA LEU A 210 -3.48 -7.99 -17.37
C LEU A 210 -3.54 -9.27 -16.53
N LEU A 211 -2.39 -9.71 -16.05
CA LEU A 211 -2.24 -10.77 -15.08
C LEU A 211 -1.51 -10.22 -13.84
N GLY A 212 -2.20 -10.09 -12.73
CA GLY A 212 -1.63 -9.67 -11.45
C GLY A 212 -1.35 -10.88 -10.55
N VAL A 213 -0.17 -10.90 -9.94
CA VAL A 213 0.23 -11.96 -8.99
C VAL A 213 0.64 -11.33 -7.67
N GLU A 214 0.05 -11.82 -6.58
CA GLU A 214 0.30 -11.32 -5.22
C GLU A 214 0.04 -12.43 -4.21
N ARG A 215 0.91 -12.60 -3.24
CA ARG A 215 0.78 -13.63 -2.20
C ARG A 215 -0.34 -13.34 -1.21
N ASN A 216 -0.65 -12.08 -0.96
CA ASN A 216 -1.67 -11.68 0.00
C ASN A 216 -3.08 -11.83 -0.59
N HIS A 217 -3.82 -12.84 -0.10
CA HIS A 217 -5.20 -13.09 -0.52
C HIS A 217 -6.14 -11.88 -0.38
N ALA A 218 -5.97 -11.05 0.66
CA ALA A 218 -6.76 -9.83 0.84
C ALA A 218 -6.43 -8.79 -0.24
N GLY A 219 -5.15 -8.65 -0.62
CA GLY A 219 -4.73 -7.82 -1.74
C GLY A 219 -5.37 -8.25 -3.05
N ILE A 220 -5.40 -9.55 -3.33
CA ILE A 220 -6.06 -10.11 -4.53
C ILE A 220 -7.57 -9.90 -4.52
N ALA A 221 -8.23 -10.02 -3.37
CA ALA A 221 -9.65 -9.70 -3.25
C ALA A 221 -9.93 -8.22 -3.58
N ASP A 222 -9.08 -7.32 -3.09
CA ASP A 222 -9.14 -5.89 -3.41
C ASP A 222 -8.86 -5.65 -4.90
N ALA A 223 -7.84 -6.30 -5.49
CA ALA A 223 -7.50 -6.15 -6.90
C ALA A 223 -8.66 -6.57 -7.83
N ARG A 224 -9.34 -7.68 -7.53
CA ARG A 224 -10.51 -8.14 -8.29
C ARG A 224 -11.67 -7.15 -8.19
N ARG A 225 -11.96 -6.64 -6.99
CA ARG A 225 -12.98 -5.61 -6.79
C ARG A 225 -12.64 -4.32 -7.54
N ASN A 226 -11.37 -3.91 -7.51
CA ASN A 226 -10.89 -2.75 -8.24
C ASN A 226 -10.95 -2.93 -9.76
N ALA A 227 -10.70 -4.14 -10.27
CA ALA A 227 -10.90 -4.46 -11.69
C ALA A 227 -12.37 -4.33 -12.11
N GLU A 228 -13.30 -4.82 -11.27
CA GLU A 228 -14.74 -4.68 -11.50
C GLU A 228 -15.17 -3.21 -11.51
N LEU A 229 -14.71 -2.43 -10.52
CA LEU A 229 -15.00 -1.01 -10.38
C LEU A 229 -14.58 -0.21 -11.62
N ASN A 230 -13.48 -0.60 -12.28
CA ASN A 230 -12.94 0.06 -13.47
C ASN A 230 -13.39 -0.58 -14.81
N GLY A 231 -14.31 -1.57 -14.77
CA GLY A 231 -14.80 -2.23 -15.98
C GLY A 231 -13.76 -3.10 -16.70
N LEU A 232 -12.75 -3.59 -15.97
CA LEU A 232 -11.60 -4.36 -16.50
C LEU A 232 -11.72 -5.88 -16.26
N THR A 233 -12.84 -6.39 -15.75
CA THR A 233 -13.03 -7.82 -15.40
C THR A 233 -12.81 -8.79 -16.55
N ARG A 234 -12.98 -8.35 -17.80
CA ARG A 234 -12.77 -9.19 -18.99
C ARG A 234 -11.34 -9.25 -19.46
N SER A 235 -10.48 -8.35 -18.97
CA SER A 235 -9.11 -8.18 -19.41
C SER A 235 -8.08 -8.20 -18.27
N ALA A 236 -8.52 -8.39 -17.01
CA ALA A 236 -7.66 -8.44 -15.85
C ALA A 236 -7.97 -9.68 -14.99
N TRP A 237 -6.94 -10.46 -14.72
CA TRP A 237 -6.97 -11.64 -13.86
C TRP A 237 -5.97 -11.48 -12.72
N PHE A 238 -6.33 -11.97 -11.54
CA PHE A 238 -5.50 -11.86 -10.35
C PHE A 238 -5.38 -13.20 -9.64
N MET A 239 -4.12 -13.63 -9.41
CA MET A 239 -3.76 -14.90 -8.79
C MET A 239 -3.16 -14.66 -7.41
N ALA A 240 -3.68 -15.40 -6.41
CA ALA A 240 -3.10 -15.40 -5.07
C ALA A 240 -2.00 -16.45 -5.01
N ASP A 241 -0.75 -16.03 -5.29
CA ASP A 241 0.39 -16.93 -5.35
C ASP A 241 1.68 -16.18 -5.00
N ASP A 242 2.75 -16.89 -4.67
CA ASP A 242 4.08 -16.30 -4.59
C ASP A 242 4.57 -15.93 -5.99
N ALA A 243 5.08 -14.72 -6.15
CA ALA A 243 5.48 -14.22 -7.46
C ALA A 243 6.63 -15.04 -8.06
N THR A 244 7.53 -15.59 -7.22
CA THR A 244 8.63 -16.44 -7.69
C THR A 244 8.11 -17.80 -8.16
N ASP A 245 7.24 -18.43 -7.37
CA ASP A 245 6.68 -19.74 -7.73
C ASP A 245 5.86 -19.61 -9.04
N TYR A 246 5.01 -18.59 -9.13
CA TYR A 246 4.21 -18.34 -10.32
C TYR A 246 5.03 -18.11 -11.59
N ILE A 247 6.07 -17.27 -11.52
CA ILE A 247 6.88 -16.95 -12.73
C ILE A 247 7.74 -18.15 -13.17
N LEU A 248 8.16 -19.01 -12.25
CA LEU A 248 8.85 -20.27 -12.57
C LEU A 248 7.91 -21.21 -13.33
N ASP A 249 6.71 -21.43 -12.83
CA ASP A 249 5.70 -22.26 -13.50
C ASP A 249 5.34 -21.70 -14.88
N ALA A 250 5.18 -20.38 -15.01
CA ALA A 250 4.90 -19.71 -16.26
C ALA A 250 6.06 -19.91 -17.27
N ALA A 251 7.32 -19.84 -16.81
CA ALA A 251 8.49 -20.08 -17.66
C ALA A 251 8.58 -21.53 -18.12
N ASP A 252 8.33 -22.50 -17.24
CA ASP A 252 8.35 -23.93 -17.57
C ASP A 252 7.23 -24.30 -18.56
N ASN A 253 6.09 -23.65 -18.46
CA ASN A 253 4.95 -23.81 -19.37
C ASN A 253 5.05 -22.99 -20.66
N ASN A 254 6.11 -22.17 -20.82
CA ASN A 254 6.28 -21.23 -21.92
C ASN A 254 5.06 -20.30 -22.09
N GLU A 255 4.51 -19.78 -21.00
CA GLU A 255 3.42 -18.83 -21.04
C GLU A 255 3.83 -17.53 -21.72
N ARG A 256 2.89 -16.89 -22.37
CA ARG A 256 3.16 -15.62 -23.04
C ARG A 256 3.11 -14.47 -22.05
N VAL A 257 4.23 -13.76 -21.91
CA VAL A 257 4.34 -12.48 -21.20
C VAL A 257 5.09 -11.51 -22.12
N ASP A 258 4.40 -10.46 -22.57
CA ASP A 258 5.00 -9.45 -23.45
C ASP A 258 5.65 -8.31 -22.69
N VAL A 259 5.05 -7.95 -21.55
CA VAL A 259 5.52 -6.89 -20.65
C VAL A 259 5.47 -7.40 -19.21
N LEU A 260 6.53 -7.16 -18.46
CA LEU A 260 6.62 -7.50 -17.04
C LEU A 260 6.79 -6.22 -16.21
N SER A 261 5.88 -6.00 -15.27
CA SER A 261 5.97 -4.99 -14.22
C SER A 261 6.35 -5.65 -12.91
N ILE A 262 7.34 -5.11 -12.21
CA ILE A 262 7.76 -5.62 -10.90
C ILE A 262 7.90 -4.47 -9.90
N ASP A 263 7.30 -4.66 -8.72
CA ASP A 263 7.43 -3.76 -7.55
C ASP A 263 7.68 -4.61 -6.29
N PRO A 264 8.87 -5.22 -6.16
CA PRO A 264 9.16 -6.17 -5.10
C PRO A 264 9.37 -5.47 -3.75
N PRO A 265 9.39 -6.23 -2.64
CA PRO A 265 9.72 -5.70 -1.33
C PRO A 265 11.16 -5.17 -1.28
N ARG A 266 11.53 -4.49 -0.19
CA ARG A 266 12.87 -3.86 0.02
C ARG A 266 14.07 -4.80 -0.22
N ALA A 267 13.88 -6.11 -0.11
CA ALA A 267 14.91 -7.11 -0.37
C ALA A 267 15.25 -7.28 -1.87
N GLY A 268 14.42 -6.71 -2.74
CA GLY A 268 14.46 -6.96 -4.19
C GLY A 268 13.78 -8.27 -4.57
N SER A 269 13.92 -8.68 -5.82
CA SER A 269 13.45 -9.97 -6.32
C SER A 269 14.46 -11.08 -6.00
N THR A 270 14.02 -12.33 -6.06
CA THR A 270 14.91 -13.48 -5.92
C THR A 270 15.69 -13.74 -7.20
N PRO A 271 16.89 -14.35 -7.15
CA PRO A 271 17.63 -14.72 -8.36
C PRO A 271 16.83 -15.64 -9.28
N GLU A 272 16.06 -16.56 -8.72
CA GLU A 272 15.22 -17.51 -9.44
C GLU A 272 14.09 -16.79 -10.20
N PHE A 273 13.45 -15.79 -9.56
CA PHE A 273 12.46 -14.93 -10.22
C PHE A 273 13.06 -14.23 -11.44
N LEU A 274 14.24 -13.61 -11.29
CA LEU A 274 14.90 -12.85 -12.36
C LEU A 274 15.36 -13.76 -13.51
N GLU A 275 15.81 -14.98 -13.22
CA GLU A 275 16.16 -15.99 -14.22
C GLU A 275 14.92 -16.42 -15.04
N ALA A 276 13.81 -16.71 -14.35
CA ALA A 276 12.54 -17.04 -14.99
C ALA A 276 11.98 -15.88 -15.83
N ALA A 277 12.10 -14.64 -15.34
CA ALA A 277 11.75 -13.44 -16.10
C ALA A 277 12.56 -13.34 -17.41
N CYS A 278 13.86 -13.64 -17.37
CA CYS A 278 14.70 -13.70 -18.56
C CYS A 278 14.31 -14.86 -19.50
N ALA A 279 13.88 -16.01 -18.96
CA ALA A 279 13.45 -17.17 -19.76
C ALA A 279 12.12 -16.91 -20.49
N LEU A 280 11.17 -16.20 -19.88
CA LEU A 280 9.90 -15.76 -20.48
C LEU A 280 10.10 -14.73 -21.60
N LYS A 281 11.21 -14.00 -21.59
CA LYS A 281 11.61 -13.04 -22.64
C LYS A 281 10.59 -11.93 -22.91
N PRO A 282 9.99 -11.28 -21.91
CA PRO A 282 9.17 -10.11 -22.18
C PRO A 282 9.96 -9.06 -22.95
N ARG A 283 9.30 -8.36 -23.90
CA ARG A 283 10.00 -7.31 -24.67
C ARG A 283 10.35 -6.09 -23.81
N ARG A 284 9.57 -5.84 -22.75
CA ARG A 284 9.78 -4.76 -21.77
C ARG A 284 9.71 -5.28 -20.36
N ILE A 285 10.57 -4.76 -19.51
CA ILE A 285 10.46 -4.90 -18.05
C ILE A 285 10.46 -3.50 -17.44
N THR A 286 9.49 -3.20 -16.58
CA THR A 286 9.50 -2.01 -15.73
C THR A 286 9.70 -2.45 -14.29
N TYR A 287 10.73 -1.91 -13.65
CA TYR A 287 11.10 -2.25 -12.28
C TYR A 287 11.01 -1.03 -11.39
N ILE A 288 9.99 -1.00 -10.53
CA ILE A 288 9.84 -0.01 -9.46
C ILE A 288 10.53 -0.55 -8.21
N SER A 289 11.27 0.28 -7.50
CA SER A 289 11.95 -0.13 -6.27
C SER A 289 12.05 0.98 -5.24
N CYS A 290 11.75 0.65 -3.99
CA CYS A 290 12.00 1.50 -2.82
C CYS A 290 13.43 1.36 -2.26
N ASN A 291 14.30 0.55 -2.88
CA ASN A 291 15.66 0.35 -2.47
C ASN A 291 16.60 0.26 -3.69
N PRO A 292 17.25 1.37 -4.08
CA PRO A 292 18.14 1.40 -5.24
C PRO A 292 19.30 0.41 -5.18
N VAL A 293 19.77 0.04 -3.98
CA VAL A 293 20.89 -0.90 -3.81
C VAL A 293 20.50 -2.32 -4.23
N THR A 294 19.32 -2.78 -3.80
CA THR A 294 18.84 -4.11 -4.22
C THR A 294 18.42 -4.10 -5.67
N GLN A 295 17.88 -2.99 -6.17
CA GLN A 295 17.56 -2.84 -7.59
C GLN A 295 18.81 -2.91 -8.47
N GLU A 296 19.92 -2.26 -8.09
CA GLU A 296 21.18 -2.35 -8.81
C GLU A 296 21.64 -3.81 -8.97
N ARG A 297 21.63 -4.57 -7.88
CA ARG A 297 21.96 -6.01 -7.89
C ARG A 297 21.09 -6.77 -8.87
N ASP A 298 19.78 -6.56 -8.83
CA ASP A 298 18.81 -7.27 -9.66
C ASP A 298 18.93 -6.86 -11.14
N LEU A 299 19.22 -5.58 -11.41
CA LEU A 299 19.46 -5.08 -12.76
C LEU A 299 20.66 -5.75 -13.41
N HIS A 300 21.76 -6.03 -12.70
CA HIS A 300 22.89 -6.75 -13.24
C HIS A 300 22.47 -8.12 -13.79
N GLN A 301 21.67 -8.88 -13.05
CA GLN A 301 21.20 -10.19 -13.52
C GLN A 301 20.29 -10.07 -14.76
N LEU A 302 19.41 -9.07 -14.83
CA LEU A 302 18.58 -8.84 -16.02
C LEU A 302 19.42 -8.42 -17.23
N LEU A 303 20.47 -7.60 -17.04
CA LEU A 303 21.37 -7.19 -18.11
C LEU A 303 22.17 -8.37 -18.66
N ASP A 304 22.66 -9.26 -17.79
CA ASP A 304 23.35 -10.51 -18.17
C ASP A 304 22.36 -11.48 -18.83
N GLY A 305 21.08 -11.45 -18.44
CA GLY A 305 19.98 -12.22 -19.03
C GLY A 305 19.49 -11.72 -20.40
N GLY A 306 20.18 -10.76 -21.03
CA GLY A 306 19.88 -10.32 -22.40
C GLY A 306 19.03 -9.06 -22.52
N TYR A 307 18.92 -8.29 -21.45
CA TYR A 307 18.24 -6.99 -21.47
C TYR A 307 19.24 -5.84 -21.62
N ARG A 308 18.75 -4.67 -22.00
CA ARG A 308 19.47 -3.40 -21.91
C ARG A 308 18.64 -2.42 -21.07
N LEU A 309 19.30 -1.66 -20.23
CA LEU A 309 18.68 -0.58 -19.48
C LEU A 309 18.47 0.60 -20.44
N LEU A 310 17.22 1.01 -20.60
CA LEU A 310 16.86 2.20 -21.39
C LEU A 310 16.91 3.47 -20.55
N LYS A 311 16.37 3.40 -19.33
CA LYS A 311 16.25 4.54 -18.45
C LYS A 311 16.13 4.08 -17.00
N ILE A 312 16.68 4.90 -16.08
CA ILE A 312 16.39 4.84 -14.66
C ILE A 312 16.00 6.24 -14.19
N THR A 313 14.92 6.37 -13.44
CA THR A 313 14.41 7.66 -12.98
C THR A 313 14.14 7.58 -11.49
N PRO A 314 14.82 8.42 -10.67
CA PRO A 314 14.50 8.53 -9.24
C PRO A 314 13.24 9.38 -9.04
N VAL A 315 12.46 9.04 -8.00
CA VAL A 315 11.25 9.75 -7.58
C VAL A 315 11.32 9.99 -6.09
N ASP A 316 11.20 11.24 -5.65
CA ASP A 316 11.17 11.60 -4.24
C ASP A 316 9.76 11.35 -3.66
N MET A 317 9.48 10.09 -3.33
CA MET A 317 8.21 9.66 -2.73
C MET A 317 8.07 10.16 -1.28
N PHE A 318 9.18 10.29 -0.57
CA PHE A 318 9.22 10.59 0.85
C PHE A 318 10.13 11.79 1.16
N PRO A 319 9.75 13.03 0.76
CA PRO A 319 10.55 14.23 1.01
C PRO A 319 10.99 14.35 2.47
N HIS A 320 12.20 14.84 2.69
CA HIS A 320 12.86 14.96 3.99
C HIS A 320 13.24 13.62 4.65
N THR A 321 13.39 12.54 3.87
CA THR A 321 13.93 11.25 4.32
C THR A 321 15.00 10.76 3.36
N ASP A 322 15.74 9.72 3.76
CA ASP A 322 16.77 9.07 2.91
C ASP A 322 16.17 8.06 1.91
N HIS A 323 14.84 7.99 1.82
CA HIS A 323 14.16 7.03 0.97
C HIS A 323 13.88 7.62 -0.41
N THR A 324 14.38 6.95 -1.44
CA THR A 324 14.13 7.28 -2.85
C THR A 324 13.52 6.08 -3.54
N GLU A 325 12.41 6.30 -4.26
CA GLU A 325 11.87 5.33 -5.20
C GLU A 325 12.59 5.48 -6.54
N THR A 326 12.72 4.40 -7.29
CA THR A 326 13.31 4.41 -8.62
C THR A 326 12.48 3.59 -9.59
N VAL A 327 12.39 4.05 -10.84
CA VAL A 327 11.78 3.31 -11.95
C VAL A 327 12.87 3.01 -12.97
N ALA A 328 13.19 1.74 -13.16
CA ALA A 328 14.06 1.27 -14.23
C ALA A 328 13.21 0.69 -15.36
N VAL A 329 13.54 1.04 -16.60
CA VAL A 329 12.91 0.53 -17.81
C VAL A 329 13.94 -0.24 -18.61
N LEU A 330 13.66 -1.51 -18.90
CA LEU A 330 14.54 -2.39 -19.66
C LEU A 330 13.83 -2.89 -20.91
N GLU A 331 14.61 -3.13 -21.93
CA GLU A 331 14.19 -3.71 -23.20
C GLU A 331 15.05 -4.93 -23.52
N ARG A 332 14.43 -5.96 -24.08
CA ARG A 332 15.15 -7.12 -24.56
C ARG A 332 16.04 -6.73 -25.75
N ARG A 333 17.28 -7.20 -25.77
CA ARG A 333 18.26 -7.03 -26.90
C ARG A 333 17.84 -7.80 -28.11
#